data_a59321c4eeb1a3018f991bba320e02f2
#
_entry.id   a59321c4eeb1a3018f991bba320e02f2
#
_cell.length_a   1.000
_cell.length_b   1.000
_cell.length_c   1.000
_cell.angle_alpha   90.00
_cell.angle_beta   90.00
_cell.angle_gamma   90.00
#
_symmetry.space_group_name_H-M   'P 1'
#
loop_
_entity.id
_entity.type
_entity.pdbx_description
1 polymer ?
#
loop_
_entity_poly.entity_id
_entity_poly.type
_entity_poly.pdbx_seq_one_letter_code
_entity_poly.pdbx_strand_id
1 'polypeptide(L)'
;MDQNIRASLQISAFYNFLIVVFITMVSQSVTLMAIIFGDLSGKENAVAATIVLMAFTGAFGILRQMSTIKLLVDEMDEKTSKTNYGKEVKAIPLGALKFIFSGIFVIIAIFQLLALY
;
A
#
# COMPACT_ATOMS: atom_id res chain seq x y z
N MET A 1 -15.11 8.99 -20.03
CA MET A 1 -13.75 9.51 -19.79
C MET A 1 -12.90 9.27 -21.02
N ASP A 2 -12.08 10.26 -21.39
CA ASP A 2 -11.09 10.10 -22.46
C ASP A 2 -10.11 8.98 -22.09
N GLN A 3 -9.87 8.05 -23.01
CA GLN A 3 -9.04 6.87 -22.71
C GLN A 3 -7.56 7.21 -22.53
N ASN A 4 -7.07 8.27 -23.19
CA ASN A 4 -5.69 8.71 -22.97
C ASN A 4 -5.51 9.30 -21.57
N ILE A 5 -6.48 10.07 -21.10
CA ILE A 5 -6.50 10.61 -19.74
C ILE A 5 -6.63 9.47 -18.74
N ARG A 6 -7.54 8.53 -18.97
CA ARG A 6 -7.72 7.35 -18.12
C ARG A 6 -6.42 6.56 -17.97
N ALA A 7 -5.74 6.28 -19.08
CA ALA A 7 -4.48 5.53 -19.06
C ALA A 7 -3.38 6.28 -18.29
N SER A 8 -3.28 7.59 -18.50
CA SER A 8 -2.31 8.43 -17.76
C SER A 8 -2.58 8.42 -16.26
N LEU A 9 -3.85 8.54 -15.87
CA LEU A 9 -4.23 8.48 -14.44
C LEU A 9 -3.96 7.11 -13.84
N GLN A 10 -4.17 6.03 -14.60
CA GLN A 10 -3.89 4.67 -14.15
C GLN A 10 -2.40 4.46 -13.89
N ILE A 11 -1.54 4.93 -14.79
CA ILE A 11 -0.09 4.87 -14.62
C ILE A 11 0.33 5.67 -13.38
N SER A 12 -0.19 6.90 -13.25
CA SER A 12 0.11 7.76 -12.11
C SER A 12 -0.32 7.12 -10.79
N ALA A 13 -1.52 6.54 -10.73
CA ALA A 13 -2.03 5.86 -9.55
C ALA A 13 -1.17 4.63 -9.20
N PHE A 14 -0.72 3.89 -10.21
CA PHE A 14 0.16 2.74 -10.00
C PHE A 14 1.51 3.17 -9.42
N TYR A 15 2.13 4.22 -9.94
CA TYR A 15 3.37 4.75 -9.38
C TYR A 15 3.18 5.25 -7.96
N ASN A 16 2.08 5.93 -7.68
CA ASN A 16 1.78 6.38 -6.31
C ASN A 16 1.61 5.21 -5.36
N PHE A 17 0.98 4.14 -5.81
CA PHE A 17 0.86 2.90 -5.04
C PHE A 17 2.24 2.32 -4.71
N LEU A 18 3.13 2.23 -5.70
CA LEU A 18 4.49 1.73 -5.48
C LEU A 18 5.28 2.60 -4.50
N ILE A 19 5.11 3.92 -4.57
CA ILE A 19 5.76 4.85 -3.66
C ILE A 19 5.27 4.63 -2.22
N VAL A 20 3.97 4.48 -2.03
CA VAL A 20 3.39 4.22 -0.70
C VAL A 20 3.91 2.90 -0.13
N VAL A 21 3.93 1.85 -0.94
CA VAL A 21 4.45 0.53 -0.54
C VAL A 21 5.92 0.65 -0.15
N PHE A 22 6.74 1.28 -0.99
CA PHE A 22 8.17 1.41 -0.76
C PHE A 22 8.47 2.20 0.52
N ILE A 23 7.84 3.36 0.69
CA ILE A 23 8.05 4.20 1.88
C ILE A 23 7.62 3.44 3.14
N THR A 24 6.49 2.75 3.11
CA THR A 24 6.01 1.99 4.26
C THR A 24 6.96 0.85 4.60
N MET A 25 7.46 0.12 3.60
CA MET A 25 8.42 -0.97 3.81
C MET A 25 9.73 -0.46 4.40
N VAL A 26 10.26 0.64 3.88
CA VAL A 26 11.50 1.25 4.41
C VAL A 26 11.29 1.72 5.84
N SER A 27 10.17 2.39 6.13
CA SER A 27 9.85 2.88 7.48
C SER A 27 9.75 1.73 8.48
N GLN A 28 9.06 0.65 8.11
CA GLN A 28 8.93 -0.53 8.98
C GLN A 28 10.28 -1.25 9.17
N SER A 29 11.11 -1.29 8.13
CA SER A 29 12.44 -1.90 8.22
C SER A 29 13.36 -1.10 9.16
N VAL A 30 13.35 0.23 9.05
CA VAL A 30 14.13 1.10 9.95
C VAL A 30 13.67 0.94 11.39
N THR A 31 12.36 0.89 11.62
CA THR A 31 11.78 0.70 12.95
C THR A 31 12.18 -0.67 13.52
N LEU A 32 12.15 -1.72 12.70
CA LEU A 32 12.57 -3.05 13.13
C LEU A 32 14.04 -3.04 13.56
N MET A 33 14.92 -2.41 12.81
CA MET A 33 16.32 -2.29 13.16
C MET A 33 16.52 -1.53 14.47
N ALA A 34 15.73 -0.47 14.70
CA ALA A 34 15.77 0.27 15.96
C ALA A 34 15.35 -0.61 17.13
N ILE A 35 14.34 -1.46 16.96
CA ILE A 35 13.88 -2.38 18.01
C ILE A 35 14.94 -3.44 18.31
N ILE A 36 15.58 -3.99 17.28
CA ILE A 36 16.57 -5.07 17.44
C ILE A 36 17.89 -4.55 18.03
N PHE A 37 18.40 -3.42 17.56
CA PHE A 37 19.73 -2.95 17.87
C PHE A 37 19.78 -1.71 18.79
N GLY A 38 18.66 -0.99 18.94
CA GLY A 38 18.62 0.23 19.75
C GLY A 38 18.28 -0.05 21.21
N ASP A 39 18.70 0.88 22.09
CA ASP A 39 18.21 0.94 23.45
C ASP A 39 17.02 1.88 23.49
N LEU A 40 15.83 1.31 23.62
CA LEU A 40 14.56 2.04 23.59
C LEU A 40 13.97 2.25 25.00
N SER A 41 14.73 1.95 26.06
CA SER A 41 14.28 2.08 27.44
C SER A 41 13.76 3.51 27.72
N GLY A 42 12.52 3.60 28.19
CA GLY A 42 11.87 4.88 28.44
C GLY A 42 11.31 5.58 27.20
N LYS A 43 11.47 4.99 26.02
CA LYS A 43 11.02 5.56 24.72
C LYS A 43 9.98 4.70 24.03
N GLU A 44 9.53 3.62 24.66
CA GLU A 44 8.66 2.62 24.05
C GLU A 44 7.36 3.23 23.52
N ASN A 45 6.76 4.13 24.29
CA ASN A 45 5.48 4.76 23.86
C ASN A 45 5.64 5.65 22.65
N ALA A 46 6.76 6.37 22.53
CA ALA A 46 7.03 7.18 21.34
C ALA A 46 7.24 6.32 20.10
N VAL A 47 7.98 5.21 20.24
CA VAL A 47 8.20 4.27 19.15
C VAL A 47 6.89 3.57 18.78
N ALA A 48 6.07 3.18 19.76
CA ALA A 48 4.76 2.58 19.51
C ALA A 48 3.84 3.52 18.73
N ALA A 49 3.80 4.81 19.09
CA ALA A 49 3.02 5.80 18.38
C ALA A 49 3.45 5.91 16.91
N THR A 50 4.76 5.89 16.65
CA THR A 50 5.32 5.92 15.30
C THR A 50 4.92 4.67 14.51
N ILE A 51 5.00 3.48 15.12
CA ILE A 51 4.59 2.22 14.51
C ILE A 51 3.12 2.28 14.06
N VAL A 52 2.25 2.72 14.95
CA VAL A 52 0.81 2.83 14.67
C VAL A 52 0.54 3.83 13.56
N LEU A 53 1.20 4.99 13.59
CA LEU A 53 1.03 6.03 12.58
C LEU A 53 1.47 5.54 11.20
N MET A 54 2.63 4.89 11.10
CA MET A 54 3.13 4.37 9.83
C MET A 54 2.23 3.28 9.26
N ALA A 55 1.77 2.36 10.10
CA ALA A 55 0.86 1.30 9.69
C ALA A 55 -0.47 1.87 9.19
N PHE A 56 -1.03 2.82 9.91
CA PHE A 56 -2.29 3.47 9.54
C PHE A 56 -2.16 4.21 8.21
N THR A 57 -1.12 5.03 8.08
CA THR A 57 -0.89 5.81 6.86
C THR A 57 -0.61 4.92 5.66
N GLY A 58 0.22 3.89 5.86
CA GLY A 58 0.54 2.93 4.79
C GLY A 58 -0.68 2.13 4.34
N ALA A 59 -1.44 1.58 5.28
CA ALA A 59 -2.64 0.82 4.98
C ALA A 59 -3.70 1.69 4.29
N PHE A 60 -3.95 2.90 4.80
CA PHE A 60 -4.89 3.82 4.19
C PHE A 60 -4.45 4.22 2.78
N GLY A 61 -3.16 4.52 2.60
CA GLY A 61 -2.61 4.87 1.29
C GLY A 61 -2.79 3.74 0.28
N ILE A 62 -2.54 2.50 0.67
CA ILE A 62 -2.74 1.32 -0.18
C ILE A 62 -4.22 1.15 -0.54
N LEU A 63 -5.11 1.22 0.43
CA LEU A 63 -6.55 1.10 0.18
C LEU A 63 -7.03 2.17 -0.79
N ARG A 64 -6.56 3.40 -0.62
CA ARG A 64 -6.94 4.52 -1.48
C ARG A 64 -6.41 4.36 -2.90
N GLN A 65 -5.13 4.03 -3.06
CA GLN A 65 -4.52 3.89 -4.38
C GLN A 65 -5.07 2.68 -5.13
N MET A 66 -5.26 1.55 -4.47
CA MET A 66 -5.85 0.37 -5.09
C MET A 66 -7.29 0.61 -5.53
N SER A 67 -8.07 1.33 -4.72
CA SER A 67 -9.44 1.70 -5.09
C SER A 67 -9.46 2.62 -6.31
N THR A 68 -8.54 3.58 -6.40
CA THR A 68 -8.40 4.47 -7.55
C THR A 68 -8.04 3.68 -8.81
N ILE A 69 -7.07 2.76 -8.71
CA ILE A 69 -6.69 1.89 -9.84
C ILE A 69 -7.89 1.07 -10.32
N LYS A 70 -8.66 0.51 -9.40
CA LYS A 70 -9.85 -0.27 -9.74
C LYS A 70 -10.88 0.56 -10.50
N LEU A 71 -11.15 1.78 -10.04
CA LEU A 71 -12.08 2.68 -10.71
C LEU A 71 -11.61 3.01 -12.14
N LEU A 72 -10.32 3.25 -12.32
CA LEU A 72 -9.75 3.55 -13.64
C LEU A 72 -9.79 2.34 -14.56
N VAL A 73 -9.56 1.15 -14.04
CA VAL A 73 -9.68 -0.10 -14.81
C VAL A 73 -11.13 -0.33 -15.25
N ASP A 74 -12.08 -0.07 -14.35
CA ASP A 74 -13.51 -0.25 -14.64
C ASP A 74 -14.01 0.73 -15.73
N GLU A 75 -13.35 1.86 -15.92
CA GLU A 75 -13.67 2.83 -16.96
C GLU A 75 -12.98 2.55 -18.32
N MET A 76 -12.26 1.43 -18.42
CA MET A 76 -11.64 1.02 -19.67
C MET A 76 -12.70 0.78 -20.74
N ASP A 77 -12.49 1.32 -21.95
CA ASP A 77 -13.44 1.15 -23.05
C ASP A 77 -13.44 -0.31 -23.56
N GLU A 78 -14.43 -0.63 -24.38
CA GLU A 78 -14.60 -2.00 -24.90
C GLU A 78 -13.41 -2.41 -25.77
N LYS A 79 -12.90 -1.50 -26.59
CA LYS A 79 -11.77 -1.77 -27.48
C LYS A 79 -10.52 -2.15 -26.69
N THR A 80 -10.17 -1.37 -25.68
CA THR A 80 -9.02 -1.62 -24.81
C THR A 80 -9.24 -2.88 -23.97
N SER A 81 -10.45 -3.09 -23.48
CA SER A 81 -10.80 -4.27 -22.67
C SER A 81 -10.62 -5.58 -23.40
N LYS A 82 -10.74 -5.59 -24.72
CA LYS A 82 -10.58 -6.80 -25.55
C LYS A 82 -9.12 -7.12 -25.85
N THR A 83 -8.18 -6.22 -25.57
CA THR A 83 -6.76 -6.48 -25.75
C THR A 83 -6.26 -7.46 -24.69
N ASN A 84 -5.11 -8.09 -24.95
CA ASN A 84 -4.50 -8.96 -23.94
C ASN A 84 -4.18 -8.19 -22.66
N TYR A 85 -3.68 -6.96 -22.79
CA TYR A 85 -3.44 -6.06 -21.65
C TYR A 85 -4.73 -5.81 -20.86
N GLY A 86 -5.82 -5.47 -21.54
CA GLY A 86 -7.10 -5.19 -20.89
C GLY A 86 -7.65 -6.39 -20.14
N LYS A 87 -7.55 -7.59 -20.74
CA LYS A 87 -7.97 -8.84 -20.09
C LYS A 87 -7.15 -9.14 -18.85
N GLU A 88 -5.83 -8.98 -18.93
CA GLU A 88 -4.93 -9.21 -17.80
C GLU A 88 -5.23 -8.23 -16.65
N VAL A 89 -5.36 -6.94 -16.95
CA VAL A 89 -5.61 -5.92 -15.95
C VAL A 89 -6.96 -6.12 -15.27
N LYS A 90 -7.99 -6.46 -16.03
CA LYS A 90 -9.32 -6.75 -15.47
C LYS A 90 -9.36 -8.03 -14.64
N ALA A 91 -8.47 -8.97 -14.93
CA ALA A 91 -8.38 -10.22 -14.18
C ALA A 91 -7.70 -10.05 -12.82
N ILE A 92 -6.98 -8.95 -12.58
CA ILE A 92 -6.32 -8.69 -11.30
C ILE A 92 -7.38 -8.48 -10.21
N PRO A 93 -7.35 -9.27 -9.11
CA PRO A 93 -8.33 -9.14 -8.04
C PRO A 93 -7.99 -7.94 -7.12
N LEU A 94 -8.13 -6.72 -7.63
CA LEU A 94 -7.74 -5.50 -6.91
C LEU A 94 -8.49 -5.34 -5.59
N GLY A 95 -9.76 -5.74 -5.54
CA GLY A 95 -10.54 -5.67 -4.31
C GLY A 95 -10.00 -6.56 -3.20
N ALA A 96 -9.49 -7.75 -3.55
CA ALA A 96 -8.83 -8.64 -2.60
C ALA A 96 -7.42 -8.18 -2.27
N LEU A 97 -6.65 -7.77 -3.28
CA LEU A 97 -5.26 -7.36 -3.09
C LEU A 97 -5.11 -6.16 -2.18
N LYS A 98 -6.02 -5.18 -2.23
CA LYS A 98 -5.95 -4.01 -1.34
C LYS A 98 -6.02 -4.41 0.13
N PHE A 99 -6.83 -5.40 0.48
CA PHE A 99 -6.92 -5.90 1.84
C PHE A 99 -5.72 -6.75 2.23
N ILE A 100 -5.17 -7.52 1.29
CA ILE A 100 -3.97 -8.32 1.53
C ILE A 100 -2.78 -7.41 1.83
N PHE A 101 -2.50 -6.44 0.97
CA PHE A 101 -1.36 -5.54 1.16
C PHE A 101 -1.49 -4.67 2.40
N SER A 102 -2.66 -4.08 2.64
CA SER A 102 -2.87 -3.28 3.86
C SER A 102 -2.80 -4.15 5.11
N GLY A 103 -3.33 -5.36 5.04
CA GLY A 103 -3.28 -6.33 6.14
C GLY A 103 -1.85 -6.75 6.50
N ILE A 104 -0.97 -6.93 5.51
CA ILE A 104 0.44 -7.26 5.73
C ILE A 104 1.11 -6.18 6.58
N PHE A 105 0.93 -4.91 6.23
CA PHE A 105 1.55 -3.82 6.99
C PHE A 105 1.00 -3.69 8.40
N VAL A 106 -0.29 -3.93 8.59
CA VAL A 106 -0.91 -3.95 9.92
C VAL A 106 -0.37 -5.10 10.75
N ILE A 107 -0.23 -6.29 10.17
CA ILE A 107 0.31 -7.48 10.86
C ILE A 107 1.76 -7.22 11.28
N ILE A 108 2.59 -6.67 10.41
CA ILE A 108 3.97 -6.31 10.73
C ILE A 108 4.01 -5.32 11.91
N ALA A 109 3.15 -4.32 11.90
CA ALA A 109 3.05 -3.35 12.99
C ALA A 109 2.68 -4.02 14.32
N ILE A 110 1.76 -4.97 14.31
CA ILE A 110 1.37 -5.73 15.50
C ILE A 110 2.58 -6.50 16.07
N PHE A 111 3.32 -7.20 15.20
CA PHE A 111 4.53 -7.91 15.65
C PHE A 111 5.60 -6.96 16.19
N GLN A 112 5.76 -5.80 15.58
CA GLN A 112 6.69 -4.78 16.08
C GLN A 112 6.28 -4.27 17.46
N LEU A 113 4.99 -4.03 17.68
CA LEU A 113 4.48 -3.62 18.99
C LEU A 113 4.71 -4.71 20.05
N LEU A 114 4.50 -5.98 19.69
CA LEU A 114 4.77 -7.10 20.59
C LEU A 114 6.26 -7.22 20.93
N ALA A 115 7.14 -6.98 19.97
CA ALA A 115 8.58 -7.02 20.18
C ALA A 115 9.08 -5.82 21.02
N LEU A 116 8.39 -4.69 20.93
CA LEU A 116 8.75 -3.48 21.67
C LEU A 116 8.45 -3.60 23.16
N TYR A 117 7.37 -4.27 23.51
CA TYR A 117 6.92 -4.47 24.88
C TYR A 117 7.12 -5.92 25.32
#